data_632eb617897e564aac1e9bcd5e09748d
#
_entry.id   632eb617897e564aac1e9bcd5e09748d
#
_cell.length_a   1.000
_cell.length_b   1.000
_cell.length_c   1.000
_cell.angle_alpha   90.00
_cell.angle_beta   90.00
_cell.angle_gamma   90.00
#
_symmetry.space_group_name_H-M   'P 1'
#
loop_
_entity.id
_entity.type
_entity.pdbx_description
1 polymer ?
#
loop_
_entity_poly.entity_id
_entity_poly.type
_entity_poly.pdbx_seq_one_letter_code
_entity_poly.pdbx_strand_id
1 'polypeptide(L)'
;MRSQHHRPKRLHRLIRQGLIYSLLLAVAILGLGGVGFWLIDPGIETLSDGLWLAFTTAATVGFGDVVPTTHASRGFSVVVVLLGLAVLSLVTASLSAILVEKEVEDEERQIEKDLMREIRHLRHEVAELRREVQEKTPR
;
A
#
# COMPACT_ATOMS: atom_id res chain seq x y z
N MET A 1 14.84 28.06 -14.53
CA MET A 1 13.73 27.30 -13.91
C MET A 1 14.28 25.93 -13.46
N ARG A 2 14.52 25.78 -12.16
CA ARG A 2 15.02 24.52 -11.58
C ARG A 2 13.83 23.60 -11.34
N SER A 3 13.65 22.59 -12.17
CA SER A 3 12.68 21.52 -11.98
C SER A 3 13.06 20.69 -10.75
N GLN A 4 12.18 20.68 -9.78
CA GLN A 4 12.34 19.96 -8.51
C GLN A 4 12.15 18.45 -8.73
N HIS A 5 13.21 17.74 -9.10
CA HIS A 5 13.28 16.29 -9.24
C HIS A 5 13.59 15.61 -7.89
N HIS A 6 12.77 15.84 -6.84
CA HIS A 6 13.07 15.29 -5.52
C HIS A 6 11.87 14.65 -4.81
N ARG A 7 10.94 13.94 -5.51
CA ARG A 7 9.78 13.32 -4.82
C ARG A 7 9.70 11.79 -4.70
N PRO A 8 10.42 10.93 -5.44
CA PRO A 8 10.16 9.49 -5.34
C PRO A 8 10.60 8.86 -4.00
N LYS A 9 11.67 9.37 -3.38
CA LYS A 9 12.23 8.75 -2.15
C LYS A 9 11.37 8.94 -0.87
N ARG A 10 10.51 9.95 -0.81
CA ARG A 10 9.65 10.20 0.36
C ARG A 10 8.41 9.31 0.35
N LEU A 11 7.80 9.09 -0.79
CA LEU A 11 6.59 8.29 -0.93
C LEU A 11 6.87 6.80 -0.64
N HIS A 12 7.91 6.22 -1.21
CA HIS A 12 8.40 4.87 -0.89
C HIS A 12 8.65 4.65 0.61
N ARG A 13 9.16 5.68 1.29
CA ARG A 13 9.38 5.62 2.73
C ARG A 13 8.06 5.62 3.51
N LEU A 14 7.07 6.42 3.09
CA LEU A 14 5.75 6.47 3.71
C LEU A 14 4.98 5.16 3.51
N ILE A 15 5.01 4.58 2.33
CA ILE A 15 4.36 3.29 2.04
C ILE A 15 5.02 2.15 2.83
N ARG A 16 6.34 2.10 2.86
CA ARG A 16 7.08 1.12 3.67
C ARG A 16 6.78 1.27 5.16
N GLN A 17 6.67 2.49 5.65
CA GLN A 17 6.27 2.76 7.03
C GLN A 17 4.84 2.29 7.28
N GLY A 18 3.89 2.56 6.38
CA GLY A 18 2.51 2.08 6.47
C GLY A 18 2.42 0.55 6.58
N LEU A 19 3.16 -0.18 5.74
CA LEU A 19 3.23 -1.65 5.79
C LEU A 19 3.86 -2.16 7.10
N ILE A 20 4.91 -1.52 7.59
CA ILE A 20 5.55 -1.90 8.86
C ILE A 20 4.57 -1.68 10.02
N TYR A 21 3.89 -0.53 10.06
CA TYR A 21 2.91 -0.24 11.10
C TYR A 21 1.71 -1.20 11.06
N SER A 22 1.20 -1.55 9.85
CA SER A 22 0.12 -2.53 9.74
C SER A 22 0.54 -3.92 10.19
N LEU A 23 1.78 -4.33 9.90
CA LEU A 23 2.32 -5.61 10.37
C LEU A 23 2.51 -5.63 11.88
N LEU A 24 3.06 -4.56 12.47
CA LEU A 24 3.20 -4.43 13.91
C LEU A 24 1.84 -4.43 14.62
N LEU A 25 0.85 -3.75 14.04
CA LEU A 25 -0.51 -3.73 14.55
C LEU A 25 -1.17 -5.12 14.45
N ALA A 26 -0.96 -5.85 13.36
CA ALA A 26 -1.44 -7.23 13.22
C ALA A 26 -0.85 -8.15 14.31
N VAL A 27 0.46 -8.09 14.52
CA VAL A 27 1.14 -8.86 15.57
C VAL A 27 0.62 -8.47 16.97
N ALA A 28 0.40 -7.18 17.22
CA ALA A 28 -0.15 -6.70 18.49
C ALA A 28 -1.59 -7.21 18.70
N ILE A 29 -2.44 -7.18 17.67
CA ILE A 29 -3.81 -7.72 17.74
C ILE A 29 -3.80 -9.21 18.03
N LEU A 30 -2.92 -9.97 17.35
CA LEU A 30 -2.78 -11.41 17.60
C LEU A 30 -2.31 -11.68 19.02
N GLY A 31 -1.28 -10.99 19.49
CA GLY A 31 -0.75 -11.17 20.84
C GLY A 31 -1.74 -10.78 21.92
N LEU A 32 -2.27 -9.56 21.87
CA LEU A 32 -3.24 -9.06 22.85
C LEU A 32 -4.59 -9.78 22.72
N GLY A 33 -5.03 -10.11 21.51
CA GLY A 33 -6.23 -10.88 21.25
C GLY A 33 -6.12 -12.29 21.82
N GLY A 34 -5.00 -12.98 21.56
CA GLY A 34 -4.75 -14.33 22.06
C GLY A 34 -4.68 -14.39 23.59
N VAL A 35 -3.93 -13.49 24.21
CA VAL A 35 -3.87 -13.36 25.67
C VAL A 35 -5.24 -12.98 26.22
N GLY A 36 -5.96 -12.06 25.60
CA GLY A 36 -7.28 -11.63 25.99
C GLY A 36 -8.30 -12.79 26.01
N PHE A 37 -8.36 -13.57 24.93
CA PHE A 37 -9.23 -14.75 24.87
C PHE A 37 -8.89 -15.78 25.95
N TRP A 38 -7.59 -16.10 26.11
CA TRP A 38 -7.14 -17.05 27.12
C TRP A 38 -7.48 -16.60 28.56
N LEU A 39 -7.44 -15.30 28.86
CA LEU A 39 -7.75 -14.79 30.19
C LEU A 39 -9.27 -14.62 30.44
N ILE A 40 -10.04 -14.30 29.40
CA ILE A 40 -11.47 -13.96 29.53
C ILE A 40 -12.36 -15.18 29.41
N ASP A 41 -11.92 -16.21 28.66
CA ASP A 41 -12.73 -17.39 28.37
C ASP A 41 -12.17 -18.64 29.04
N PRO A 42 -12.84 -19.17 30.08
CA PRO A 42 -12.41 -20.40 30.74
C PRO A 42 -12.43 -21.64 29.83
N GLY A 43 -13.17 -21.59 28.71
CA GLY A 43 -13.19 -22.66 27.71
C GLY A 43 -11.94 -22.71 26.83
N ILE A 44 -11.06 -21.71 26.94
CA ILE A 44 -9.78 -21.64 26.21
C ILE A 44 -8.67 -22.01 27.17
N GLU A 45 -8.26 -23.30 27.14
CA GLU A 45 -7.35 -23.85 28.13
C GLU A 45 -5.90 -23.43 27.92
N THR A 46 -5.49 -23.18 26.69
CA THR A 46 -4.10 -22.83 26.36
C THR A 46 -3.97 -21.48 25.68
N LEU A 47 -2.82 -20.85 25.87
CA LEU A 47 -2.47 -19.61 25.14
C LEU A 47 -2.43 -19.86 23.62
N SER A 48 -2.05 -21.06 23.21
CA SER A 48 -2.04 -21.45 21.78
C SER A 48 -3.45 -21.38 21.19
N ASP A 49 -4.45 -21.89 21.88
CA ASP A 49 -5.86 -21.86 21.45
C ASP A 49 -6.39 -20.42 21.41
N GLY A 50 -5.99 -19.61 22.40
CA GLY A 50 -6.30 -18.18 22.43
C GLY A 50 -5.70 -17.44 21.24
N LEU A 51 -4.44 -17.69 20.90
CA LEU A 51 -3.78 -17.10 19.70
C LEU A 51 -4.41 -17.59 18.41
N TRP A 52 -4.75 -18.88 18.33
CA TRP A 52 -5.46 -19.46 17.20
C TRP A 52 -6.82 -18.81 17.00
N LEU A 53 -7.60 -18.68 18.08
CA LEU A 53 -8.90 -18.01 18.02
C LEU A 53 -8.76 -16.55 17.61
N ALA A 54 -7.77 -15.81 18.15
CA ALA A 54 -7.53 -14.42 17.76
C ALA A 54 -7.19 -14.30 16.29
N PHE A 55 -6.35 -15.20 15.74
CA PHE A 55 -6.00 -15.25 14.33
C PHE A 55 -7.23 -15.51 13.45
N THR A 56 -7.97 -16.61 13.73
CA THR A 56 -9.12 -17.01 12.92
C THR A 56 -10.26 -15.99 12.97
N THR A 57 -10.39 -15.28 14.11
CA THR A 57 -11.37 -14.22 14.33
C THR A 57 -10.96 -12.93 13.59
N ALA A 58 -9.73 -12.46 13.78
CA ALA A 58 -9.23 -11.25 13.14
C ALA A 58 -9.15 -11.38 11.60
N ALA A 59 -8.77 -12.58 11.11
CA ALA A 59 -8.75 -12.89 9.68
C ALA A 59 -10.14 -13.21 9.10
N THR A 60 -11.20 -13.19 9.93
CA THR A 60 -12.59 -13.53 9.56
C THR A 60 -12.75 -14.92 8.94
N VAL A 61 -11.86 -15.87 9.25
CA VAL A 61 -11.89 -17.25 8.74
C VAL A 61 -12.92 -18.09 9.51
N GLY A 62 -12.86 -18.07 10.84
CA GLY A 62 -13.84 -18.71 11.72
C GLY A 62 -14.02 -20.20 11.48
N PHE A 63 -12.96 -21.00 11.63
CA PHE A 63 -13.03 -22.48 11.43
C PHE A 63 -14.05 -23.16 12.34
N GLY A 64 -14.32 -22.57 13.53
CA GLY A 64 -15.32 -23.12 14.47
C GLY A 64 -14.81 -24.28 15.33
N ASP A 65 -13.54 -24.59 15.26
CA ASP A 65 -12.84 -25.57 16.11
C ASP A 65 -12.60 -25.04 17.53
N VAL A 66 -12.26 -23.78 17.65
CA VAL A 66 -12.19 -23.02 18.91
C VAL A 66 -13.17 -21.84 18.81
N VAL A 67 -14.07 -21.71 19.78
CA VAL A 67 -15.12 -20.68 19.76
C VAL A 67 -15.24 -20.02 21.11
N PRO A 68 -15.61 -18.71 21.17
CA PRO A 68 -15.87 -18.02 22.41
C PRO A 68 -17.10 -18.58 23.13
N THR A 69 -16.92 -19.04 24.38
CA THR A 69 -17.97 -19.70 25.16
C THR A 69 -18.77 -18.75 26.03
N THR A 70 -18.15 -17.64 26.47
CA THR A 70 -18.76 -16.66 27.38
C THR A 70 -19.30 -15.44 26.65
N HIS A 71 -20.22 -14.71 27.24
CA HIS A 71 -20.69 -13.43 26.71
C HIS A 71 -19.59 -12.37 26.63
N ALA A 72 -18.65 -12.39 27.59
CA ALA A 72 -17.51 -11.50 27.59
C ALA A 72 -16.55 -11.76 26.42
N SER A 73 -16.20 -13.04 26.19
CA SER A 73 -15.34 -13.41 25.06
C SER A 73 -16.00 -13.17 23.69
N ARG A 74 -17.34 -13.36 23.58
CA ARG A 74 -18.09 -12.98 22.38
C ARG A 74 -18.05 -11.47 22.12
N GLY A 75 -18.24 -10.65 23.15
CA GLY A 75 -18.07 -9.20 23.03
C GLY A 75 -16.64 -8.80 22.65
N PHE A 76 -15.64 -9.45 23.22
CA PHE A 76 -14.24 -9.27 22.88
C PHE A 76 -13.95 -9.68 21.43
N SER A 77 -14.57 -10.76 20.92
CA SER A 77 -14.46 -11.17 19.51
C SER A 77 -14.89 -10.06 18.55
N VAL A 78 -15.95 -9.32 18.86
CA VAL A 78 -16.39 -8.19 18.03
C VAL A 78 -15.29 -7.14 17.89
N VAL A 79 -14.61 -6.82 19.00
CA VAL A 79 -13.48 -5.86 18.97
C VAL A 79 -12.34 -6.41 18.11
N VAL A 80 -11.99 -7.68 18.30
CA VAL A 80 -10.91 -8.34 17.53
C VAL A 80 -11.23 -8.35 16.03
N VAL A 81 -12.47 -8.65 15.61
CA VAL A 81 -12.91 -8.59 14.21
C VAL A 81 -12.76 -7.19 13.65
N LEU A 82 -13.25 -6.17 14.35
CA LEU A 82 -13.16 -4.79 13.89
C LEU A 82 -11.71 -4.32 13.71
N LEU A 83 -10.84 -4.69 14.63
CA LEU A 83 -9.41 -4.40 14.54
C LEU A 83 -8.77 -5.17 13.38
N GLY A 84 -9.12 -6.44 13.17
CA GLY A 84 -8.66 -7.25 12.03
C GLY A 84 -9.05 -6.63 10.69
N LEU A 85 -10.31 -6.21 10.54
CA LEU A 85 -10.79 -5.52 9.35
C LEU A 85 -10.07 -4.18 9.11
N ALA A 86 -9.77 -3.43 10.18
CA ALA A 86 -9.01 -2.20 10.06
C ALA A 86 -7.59 -2.44 9.53
N VAL A 87 -6.90 -3.48 10.04
CA VAL A 87 -5.56 -3.87 9.54
C VAL A 87 -5.61 -4.30 8.10
N LEU A 88 -6.58 -5.14 7.72
CA LEU A 88 -6.74 -5.60 6.33
C LEU A 88 -6.97 -4.42 5.37
N SER A 89 -7.81 -3.46 5.77
CA SER A 89 -8.05 -2.24 5.01
C SER A 89 -6.79 -1.41 4.83
N LEU A 90 -5.96 -1.29 5.88
CA LEU A 90 -4.70 -0.55 5.84
C LEU A 90 -3.67 -1.22 4.93
N VAL A 91 -3.58 -2.56 4.96
CA VAL A 91 -2.70 -3.34 4.07
C VAL A 91 -3.15 -3.15 2.61
N THR A 92 -4.44 -3.29 2.33
CA THR A 92 -4.99 -3.12 0.99
C THR A 92 -4.75 -1.71 0.45
N ALA A 93 -4.98 -0.68 1.25
CA ALA A 93 -4.70 0.71 0.88
C ALA A 93 -3.21 0.94 0.58
N SER A 94 -2.31 0.34 1.37
CA SER A 94 -0.86 0.44 1.17
C SER A 94 -0.42 -0.24 -0.14
N LEU A 95 -0.98 -1.42 -0.45
CA LEU A 95 -0.69 -2.13 -1.71
C LEU A 95 -1.23 -1.36 -2.92
N SER A 96 -2.44 -0.82 -2.83
CA SER A 96 -3.03 -0.01 -3.90
C SER A 96 -2.18 1.23 -4.19
N ALA A 97 -1.67 1.89 -3.17
CA ALA A 97 -0.79 3.04 -3.33
C ALA A 97 0.51 2.70 -4.09
N ILE A 98 1.09 1.50 -3.85
CA ILE A 98 2.29 1.03 -4.58
C ILE A 98 1.99 0.79 -6.07
N LEU A 99 0.83 0.20 -6.38
CA LEU A 99 0.45 -0.10 -7.76
C LEU A 99 0.22 1.19 -8.56
N VAL A 100 -0.52 2.14 -7.98
CA VAL A 100 -0.79 3.44 -8.61
C VAL A 100 0.50 4.23 -8.83
N GLU A 101 1.45 4.21 -7.86
CA GLU A 101 2.73 4.91 -8.01
C GLU A 101 3.53 4.39 -9.21
N LYS A 102 3.58 3.06 -9.43
CA LYS A 102 4.27 2.47 -10.58
C LYS A 102 3.63 2.86 -11.91
N GLU A 103 2.30 2.86 -11.96
CA GLU A 103 1.56 3.20 -13.16
C GLU A 103 1.79 4.67 -13.57
N VAL A 104 1.75 5.58 -12.60
CA VAL A 104 2.04 7.00 -12.82
C VAL A 104 3.50 7.23 -13.24
N GLU A 105 4.48 6.57 -12.63
CA GLU A 105 5.90 6.69 -13.05
C GLU A 105 6.13 6.21 -14.49
N ASP A 106 5.46 5.13 -14.90
CA ASP A 106 5.60 4.59 -16.25
C ASP A 106 4.93 5.51 -17.29
N GLU A 107 3.77 6.09 -16.98
CA GLU A 107 3.11 7.10 -17.82
C GLU A 107 3.94 8.38 -17.95
N GLU A 108 4.47 8.91 -16.85
CA GLU A 108 5.34 10.11 -16.88
C GLU A 108 6.58 9.89 -17.75
N ARG A 109 7.21 8.71 -17.65
CA ARG A 109 8.37 8.34 -18.48
C ARG A 109 8.02 8.21 -19.97
N GLN A 110 6.82 7.75 -20.30
CA GLN A 110 6.36 7.66 -21.69
C GLN A 110 6.11 9.06 -22.26
N ILE A 111 5.40 9.91 -21.51
CA ILE A 111 5.13 11.29 -21.91
C ILE A 111 6.44 12.06 -22.10
N GLU A 112 7.41 11.91 -21.22
CA GLU A 112 8.74 12.56 -21.35
C GLU A 112 9.48 12.11 -22.61
N LYS A 113 9.45 10.80 -22.93
CA LYS A 113 10.07 10.26 -24.16
C LYS A 113 9.41 10.76 -25.41
N ASP A 114 8.09 10.82 -25.43
CA ASP A 114 7.32 11.29 -26.60
C ASP A 114 7.51 12.79 -26.80
N LEU A 115 7.51 13.58 -25.72
CA LEU A 115 7.80 15.01 -25.78
C LEU A 115 9.23 15.28 -26.29
N MET A 116 10.21 14.51 -25.82
CA MET A 116 11.60 14.64 -26.30
C MET A 116 11.75 14.21 -27.79
N ARG A 117 10.93 13.30 -28.27
CA ARG A 117 10.89 12.92 -29.69
C ARG A 117 10.32 14.04 -30.53
N GLU A 118 9.21 14.63 -30.09
CA GLU A 118 8.56 15.77 -30.76
C GLU A 118 9.47 17.00 -30.84
N ILE A 119 10.12 17.35 -29.71
CA ILE A 119 11.09 18.46 -29.66
C ILE A 119 12.24 18.21 -30.67
N ARG A 120 12.72 16.98 -30.81
CA ARG A 120 13.76 16.64 -31.79
C ARG A 120 13.28 16.81 -33.23
N HIS A 121 12.04 16.38 -33.52
CA HIS A 121 11.42 16.52 -34.82
C HIS A 121 11.27 17.99 -35.20
N LEU A 122 10.71 18.80 -34.31
CA LEU A 122 10.55 20.25 -34.50
C LEU A 122 11.90 20.97 -34.70
N ARG A 123 12.93 20.57 -33.96
CA ARG A 123 14.28 21.13 -34.16
C ARG A 123 14.85 20.78 -35.53
N HIS A 124 14.55 19.62 -36.05
CA HIS A 124 15.00 19.20 -37.38
C HIS A 124 14.29 20.02 -38.48
N GLU A 125 12.98 20.16 -38.38
CA GLU A 125 12.19 20.99 -39.30
C GLU A 125 12.64 22.47 -39.31
N VAL A 126 12.84 23.03 -38.11
CA VAL A 126 13.34 24.40 -37.97
C VAL A 126 14.73 24.55 -38.60
N ALA A 127 15.61 23.55 -38.47
CA ALA A 127 16.93 23.57 -39.08
C ALA A 127 16.88 23.50 -40.61
N GLU A 128 15.97 22.70 -41.19
CA GLU A 128 15.73 22.59 -42.60
C GLU A 128 15.15 23.90 -43.20
N LEU A 129 14.12 24.43 -42.55
CA LEU A 129 13.54 25.72 -42.96
C LEU A 129 14.57 26.84 -42.90
N ARG A 130 15.45 26.86 -41.93
CA ARG A 130 16.54 27.83 -41.85
C ARG A 130 17.52 27.71 -43.00
N ARG A 131 17.84 26.51 -43.45
CA ARG A 131 18.71 26.26 -44.61
C ARG A 131 18.05 26.75 -45.90
N GLU A 132 16.76 26.42 -46.10
CA GLU A 132 16.03 26.89 -47.28
C GLU A 132 15.93 28.42 -47.37
N VAL A 133 15.70 29.08 -46.26
CA VAL A 133 15.65 30.54 -46.19
C VAL A 133 17.02 31.16 -46.51
N GLN A 134 18.12 30.57 -46.00
CA GLN A 134 19.46 31.03 -46.31
C GLN A 134 19.88 30.81 -47.75
N GLU A 135 19.46 29.75 -48.40
CA GLU A 135 19.70 29.50 -49.84
C GLU A 135 18.90 30.41 -50.77
N LYS A 136 17.68 30.81 -50.33
CA LYS A 136 16.81 31.72 -51.12
C LYS A 136 17.12 33.24 -50.91
N THR A 137 18.02 33.60 -50.04
CA THR A 137 18.43 34.98 -49.78
C THR A 137 19.92 35.16 -50.17
N PRO A 138 20.28 35.20 -51.46
CA PRO A 138 21.60 35.57 -51.88
C PRO A 138 21.80 37.08 -51.61
N ARG A 139 22.95 37.47 -51.06
CA ARG A 139 23.35 38.86 -50.91
C ARG A 139 23.58 39.53 -52.26
#